data_898054f2e281acf2d91baf60c67de6e2
#
_entry.id   898054f2e281acf2d91baf60c67de6e2
#
_cell.length_a   1.000
_cell.length_b   1.000
_cell.length_c   1.000
_cell.angle_alpha   90.00
_cell.angle_beta   90.00
_cell.angle_gamma   90.00
#
_symmetry.space_group_name_H-M   'P 1'
#
loop_
_entity.id
_entity.type
_entity.pdbx_description
1 polymer ?
#
loop_
_entity_poly.entity_id
_entity_poly.type
_entity_poly.pdbx_seq_one_letter_code
_entity_poly.pdbx_strand_id
1 'polypeptide(L)'
;MGTRRYIASKVLQALLTLAFVMVFNFFLFRVIPGDPAALLLRGTAAFNPQNVAEVTKELGLDKPLPQQFLVYAQDTLTLNFGDSFFLKGQDVKTVIGERIGPTMLLVATSTIASAALGLIIGIYAGWRRGSRFDVGSQGFTLFVYSMPEFWFGILVLMAFAGGIGPFPSLFPAGGYSTPGADLSGFGHVSDVLNHLALPWFVLVVAYMGEYSLIMRNSLIDVMNDDFVMTARAKGVREKQILWRHVVPNALLPTFTVVLLSLGFIFGGAITVEYVFSYPGLGLLTVQAIDSKDFPLLQGLFLLFSAAVIIANLIADILYSRLDPRVRAG
;
A
#
# COMPACT_ATOMS: atom_id res chain seq x y z
N MET A 1 10.88 12.85 -27.86
CA MET A 1 9.48 13.38 -27.82
C MET A 1 9.42 14.67 -26.98
N GLY A 2 8.58 15.70 -27.36
CA GLY A 2 8.40 16.87 -26.48
C GLY A 2 7.70 16.48 -25.18
N THR A 3 8.06 17.10 -24.06
CA THR A 3 7.53 16.81 -22.72
C THR A 3 5.98 16.75 -22.67
N ARG A 4 5.30 17.61 -23.40
CA ARG A 4 3.82 17.61 -23.48
C ARG A 4 3.25 16.33 -24.11
N ARG A 5 3.90 15.84 -25.17
CA ARG A 5 3.46 14.61 -25.86
C ARG A 5 3.71 13.37 -24.99
N TYR A 6 4.81 13.33 -24.24
CA TYR A 6 5.09 12.29 -23.27
C TYR A 6 4.03 12.23 -22.17
N ILE A 7 3.76 13.38 -21.51
CA ILE A 7 2.74 13.46 -20.45
C ILE A 7 1.35 13.07 -20.98
N ALA A 8 0.96 13.58 -22.16
CA ALA A 8 -0.32 13.23 -22.78
C ALA A 8 -0.45 11.71 -23.05
N SER A 9 0.63 11.07 -23.51
CA SER A 9 0.68 9.62 -23.72
C SER A 9 0.52 8.86 -22.39
N LYS A 10 1.17 9.31 -21.32
CA LYS A 10 1.07 8.67 -20.00
C LYS A 10 -0.31 8.85 -19.38
N VAL A 11 -0.92 10.02 -19.51
CA VAL A 11 -2.30 10.26 -19.09
C VAL A 11 -3.27 9.37 -19.87
N LEU A 12 -3.10 9.28 -21.19
CA LEU A 12 -3.95 8.40 -22.02
C LEU A 12 -3.80 6.93 -21.60
N GLN A 13 -2.57 6.45 -21.36
CA GLN A 13 -2.32 5.10 -20.85
C GLN A 13 -3.01 4.87 -19.50
N ALA A 14 -2.92 5.81 -18.56
CA ALA A 14 -3.57 5.73 -17.26
C ALA A 14 -5.12 5.64 -17.40
N LEU A 15 -5.71 6.46 -18.28
CA LEU A 15 -7.15 6.44 -18.54
C LEU A 15 -7.59 5.12 -19.19
N LEU A 16 -6.84 4.61 -20.16
CA LEU A 16 -7.14 3.32 -20.80
C LEU A 16 -7.02 2.16 -19.80
N THR A 17 -5.99 2.19 -18.93
CA THR A 17 -5.82 1.18 -17.86
C THR A 17 -6.98 1.25 -16.86
N LEU A 18 -7.39 2.45 -16.45
CA LEU A 18 -8.53 2.63 -15.55
C LEU A 18 -9.84 2.11 -16.17
N ALA A 19 -10.07 2.42 -17.45
CA ALA A 19 -11.23 1.90 -18.18
C ALA A 19 -11.20 0.36 -18.28
N PHE A 20 -10.03 -0.22 -18.56
CA PHE A 20 -9.87 -1.68 -18.57
C PHE A 20 -10.15 -2.28 -17.19
N VAL A 21 -9.60 -1.70 -16.12
CA VAL A 21 -9.85 -2.16 -14.74
C VAL A 21 -11.34 -2.08 -14.40
N MET A 22 -12.03 -1.01 -14.79
CA MET A 22 -13.46 -0.89 -14.56
C MET A 22 -14.25 -2.00 -15.25
N VAL A 23 -13.93 -2.31 -16.52
CA VAL A 23 -14.55 -3.41 -17.26
C VAL A 23 -14.22 -4.77 -16.59
N PHE A 24 -12.95 -4.98 -16.26
CA PHE A 24 -12.50 -6.21 -15.60
C PHE A 24 -13.17 -6.42 -14.24
N ASN A 25 -13.27 -5.37 -13.42
CA ASN A 25 -13.92 -5.39 -12.11
C ASN A 25 -15.40 -5.76 -12.23
N PHE A 26 -16.11 -5.19 -13.21
CA PHE A 26 -17.50 -5.56 -13.51
C PHE A 26 -17.64 -7.06 -13.79
N PHE A 27 -16.83 -7.58 -14.72
CA PHE A 27 -16.91 -9.00 -15.08
C PHE A 27 -16.47 -9.91 -13.93
N LEU A 28 -15.44 -9.54 -13.18
CA LEU A 28 -14.94 -10.31 -12.02
C LEU A 28 -16.09 -10.61 -11.06
N PHE A 29 -16.86 -9.60 -10.67
CA PHE A 29 -17.96 -9.78 -9.70
C PHE A 29 -19.24 -10.35 -10.31
N ARG A 30 -19.33 -10.48 -11.64
CA ARG A 30 -20.44 -11.19 -12.32
C ARG A 30 -20.14 -12.65 -12.59
N VAL A 31 -18.86 -13.03 -12.70
CA VAL A 31 -18.44 -14.43 -12.95
C VAL A 31 -18.27 -15.22 -11.64
N ILE A 32 -18.04 -14.53 -10.52
CA ILE A 32 -17.97 -15.19 -9.21
C ILE A 32 -19.30 -15.95 -8.94
N PRO A 33 -19.24 -17.27 -8.68
CA PRO A 33 -20.43 -18.06 -8.41
C PRO A 33 -21.18 -17.55 -7.17
N GLY A 34 -22.44 -17.27 -7.35
CA GLY A 34 -23.34 -16.84 -6.29
C GLY A 34 -24.38 -15.85 -6.81
N ASP A 35 -25.57 -15.91 -6.25
CA ASP A 35 -26.60 -14.90 -6.48
C ASP A 35 -26.42 -13.80 -5.43
N PRO A 36 -26.01 -12.57 -5.81
CA PRO A 36 -25.80 -11.48 -4.85
C PRO A 36 -27.04 -11.18 -3.99
N ALA A 37 -28.24 -11.30 -4.58
CA ALA A 37 -29.51 -11.09 -3.87
C ALA A 37 -29.76 -12.20 -2.83
N ALA A 38 -29.50 -13.44 -3.20
CA ALA A 38 -29.59 -14.57 -2.28
C ALA A 38 -28.56 -14.48 -1.15
N LEU A 39 -27.35 -14.00 -1.44
CA LEU A 39 -26.30 -13.82 -0.43
C LEU A 39 -26.64 -12.70 0.55
N LEU A 40 -27.21 -11.59 0.09
CA LEU A 40 -27.66 -10.48 0.93
C LEU A 40 -28.73 -10.91 1.95
N LEU A 41 -29.65 -11.75 1.53
CA LEU A 41 -30.75 -12.22 2.40
C LEU A 41 -30.38 -13.45 3.22
N ARG A 42 -29.27 -14.11 2.92
CA ARG A 42 -28.84 -15.35 3.59
C ARG A 42 -28.63 -15.12 5.08
N GLY A 43 -29.26 -15.97 5.89
CA GLY A 43 -29.21 -15.85 7.36
C GLY A 43 -30.16 -14.83 7.97
N THR A 44 -31.01 -14.20 7.18
CA THR A 44 -32.09 -13.32 7.65
C THR A 44 -33.44 -14.03 7.61
N ALA A 45 -34.39 -13.59 8.42
CA ALA A 45 -35.78 -14.08 8.38
C ALA A 45 -36.46 -13.77 7.03
N ALA A 46 -35.89 -12.85 6.24
CA ALA A 46 -36.40 -12.44 4.93
C ALA A 46 -35.93 -13.38 3.79
N PHE A 47 -35.14 -14.42 4.06
CA PHE A 47 -34.65 -15.33 3.04
C PHE A 47 -35.78 -16.25 2.53
N ASN A 48 -36.42 -15.85 1.44
CA ASN A 48 -37.37 -16.64 0.67
C ASN A 48 -37.25 -16.33 -0.83
N PRO A 49 -37.72 -17.20 -1.75
CA PRO A 49 -37.58 -17.01 -3.18
C PRO A 49 -38.20 -15.71 -3.71
N GLN A 50 -39.27 -15.23 -3.10
CA GLN A 50 -39.96 -13.99 -3.51
C GLN A 50 -39.13 -12.75 -3.21
N ASN A 51 -38.58 -12.65 -1.99
CA ASN A 51 -37.71 -11.55 -1.58
C ASN A 51 -36.39 -11.57 -2.36
N VAL A 52 -35.83 -12.74 -2.66
CA VAL A 52 -34.64 -12.85 -3.51
C VAL A 52 -34.93 -12.31 -4.91
N ALA A 53 -36.08 -12.64 -5.51
CA ALA A 53 -36.46 -12.13 -6.81
C ALA A 53 -36.71 -10.60 -6.80
N GLU A 54 -37.27 -10.07 -5.72
CA GLU A 54 -37.47 -8.63 -5.54
C GLU A 54 -36.13 -7.88 -5.44
N VAL A 55 -35.24 -8.33 -4.59
CA VAL A 55 -33.89 -7.77 -4.45
C VAL A 55 -33.07 -7.90 -5.75
N THR A 56 -33.18 -9.04 -6.46
CA THR A 56 -32.55 -9.21 -7.78
C THR A 56 -33.01 -8.12 -8.76
N LYS A 57 -34.28 -7.77 -8.73
CA LYS A 57 -34.87 -6.75 -9.58
C LYS A 57 -34.49 -5.33 -9.14
N GLU A 58 -34.47 -5.06 -7.83
CA GLU A 58 -34.01 -3.79 -7.26
C GLU A 58 -32.54 -3.51 -7.61
N LEU A 59 -31.69 -4.52 -7.52
CA LEU A 59 -30.28 -4.44 -7.91
C LEU A 59 -30.07 -4.46 -9.44
N GLY A 60 -31.16 -4.60 -10.23
CA GLY A 60 -31.10 -4.65 -11.69
C GLY A 60 -30.33 -5.82 -12.27
N LEU A 61 -30.20 -6.92 -11.50
CA LEU A 61 -29.47 -8.12 -11.88
C LEU A 61 -30.23 -8.97 -12.91
N ASP A 62 -31.52 -8.71 -13.07
CA ASP A 62 -32.43 -9.29 -14.09
C ASP A 62 -32.26 -8.68 -15.49
N LYS A 63 -31.57 -7.53 -15.59
CA LYS A 63 -31.35 -6.83 -16.86
C LYS A 63 -30.29 -7.50 -17.73
N PRO A 64 -30.26 -7.28 -19.04
CA PRO A 64 -29.18 -7.73 -19.92
C PRO A 64 -27.83 -7.15 -19.49
N LEU A 65 -26.74 -7.96 -19.57
CA LEU A 65 -25.38 -7.55 -19.15
C LEU A 65 -24.93 -6.16 -19.66
N PRO A 66 -25.19 -5.75 -20.92
CA PRO A 66 -24.82 -4.42 -21.38
C PRO A 66 -25.51 -3.29 -20.59
N GLN A 67 -26.76 -3.48 -20.19
CA GLN A 67 -27.47 -2.49 -19.38
C GLN A 67 -26.95 -2.44 -17.95
N GLN A 68 -26.66 -3.60 -17.36
CA GLN A 68 -26.01 -3.67 -16.05
C GLN A 68 -24.66 -2.97 -16.06
N PHE A 69 -23.87 -3.16 -17.14
CA PHE A 69 -22.56 -2.49 -17.26
C PHE A 69 -22.70 -0.96 -17.38
N LEU A 70 -23.68 -0.47 -18.13
CA LEU A 70 -23.90 0.98 -18.25
C LEU A 70 -24.26 1.62 -16.91
N VAL A 71 -25.15 1.00 -16.13
CA VAL A 71 -25.50 1.46 -14.78
C VAL A 71 -24.26 1.43 -13.87
N TYR A 72 -23.56 0.30 -13.84
CA TYR A 72 -22.31 0.16 -13.06
C TYR A 72 -21.26 1.22 -13.45
N ALA A 73 -21.07 1.47 -14.73
CA ALA A 73 -20.12 2.48 -15.21
C ALA A 73 -20.53 3.89 -14.77
N GLN A 74 -21.81 4.22 -14.84
CA GLN A 74 -22.34 5.50 -14.38
C GLN A 74 -22.17 5.65 -12.87
N ASP A 75 -22.53 4.64 -12.09
CA ASP A 75 -22.39 4.63 -10.62
C ASP A 75 -20.92 4.73 -10.20
N THR A 76 -20.03 4.01 -10.89
CA THR A 76 -18.58 4.10 -10.66
C THR A 76 -18.05 5.51 -10.91
N LEU A 77 -18.45 6.15 -12.03
CA LEU A 77 -18.00 7.51 -12.37
C LEU A 77 -18.54 8.57 -11.42
N THR A 78 -19.70 8.32 -10.80
CA THR A 78 -20.30 9.20 -9.79
C THR A 78 -19.91 8.85 -8.36
N LEU A 79 -19.05 7.83 -8.16
CA LEU A 79 -18.63 7.29 -6.87
C LEU A 79 -19.82 6.84 -6.01
N ASN A 80 -20.86 6.33 -6.64
CA ASN A 80 -22.02 5.75 -6.01
C ASN A 80 -21.91 4.23 -6.06
N PHE A 81 -21.35 3.62 -5.01
CA PHE A 81 -21.15 2.16 -4.94
C PHE A 81 -22.31 1.42 -4.25
N GLY A 82 -23.34 2.16 -3.85
CA GLY A 82 -24.46 1.63 -3.08
C GLY A 82 -24.10 1.36 -1.62
N ASP A 83 -24.95 0.57 -0.96
CA ASP A 83 -24.81 0.25 0.46
C ASP A 83 -24.02 -1.04 0.69
N SER A 84 -23.24 -1.07 1.77
CA SER A 84 -22.53 -2.25 2.24
C SER A 84 -23.51 -3.33 2.72
N PHE A 85 -23.30 -4.56 2.29
CA PHE A 85 -24.11 -5.71 2.74
C PHE A 85 -23.75 -6.11 4.17
N PHE A 86 -22.48 -5.98 4.54
CA PHE A 86 -21.96 -6.29 5.86
C PHE A 86 -22.35 -5.22 6.90
N LEU A 87 -22.14 -3.97 6.54
CA LEU A 87 -22.48 -2.81 7.37
C LEU A 87 -23.84 -2.25 6.93
N LYS A 88 -24.90 -2.97 7.21
CA LYS A 88 -26.27 -2.68 6.75
C LYS A 88 -26.67 -1.21 6.85
N GLY A 89 -27.00 -0.61 5.73
CA GLY A 89 -27.46 0.78 5.61
C GLY A 89 -26.35 1.83 5.66
N GLN A 90 -25.08 1.42 5.56
CA GLN A 90 -23.96 2.34 5.42
C GLN A 90 -23.51 2.41 3.96
N ASP A 91 -23.44 3.60 3.43
CA ASP A 91 -22.91 3.86 2.10
C ASP A 91 -21.44 3.45 2.00
N VAL A 92 -21.11 2.67 0.98
CA VAL A 92 -19.76 2.12 0.72
C VAL A 92 -18.70 3.21 0.68
N LYS A 93 -18.98 4.36 0.06
CA LYS A 93 -18.05 5.48 -0.01
C LYS A 93 -17.71 6.03 1.38
N THR A 94 -18.69 6.12 2.26
CA THR A 94 -18.52 6.57 3.66
C THR A 94 -17.66 5.57 4.42
N VAL A 95 -17.99 4.27 4.34
CA VAL A 95 -17.24 3.19 5.00
C VAL A 95 -15.77 3.19 4.55
N ILE A 96 -15.52 3.28 3.25
CA ILE A 96 -14.15 3.36 2.72
C ILE A 96 -13.45 4.64 3.21
N GLY A 97 -14.13 5.78 3.17
CA GLY A 97 -13.60 7.08 3.60
C GLY A 97 -13.08 7.08 5.03
N GLU A 98 -13.79 6.44 5.96
CA GLU A 98 -13.38 6.30 7.36
C GLU A 98 -12.10 5.47 7.54
N ARG A 99 -11.81 4.53 6.64
CA ARG A 99 -10.66 3.63 6.71
C ARG A 99 -9.41 4.14 6.00
N ILE A 100 -9.53 5.13 5.13
CA ILE A 100 -8.38 5.74 4.43
C ILE A 100 -7.40 6.37 5.42
N GLY A 101 -7.89 7.15 6.39
CA GLY A 101 -7.04 7.84 7.37
C GLY A 101 -6.11 6.90 8.14
N PRO A 102 -6.62 5.88 8.82
CA PRO A 102 -5.81 4.88 9.50
C PRO A 102 -4.78 4.20 8.59
N THR A 103 -5.17 3.72 7.42
CA THR A 103 -4.23 3.09 6.46
C THR A 103 -3.13 4.07 6.04
N MET A 104 -3.48 5.31 5.68
CA MET A 104 -2.50 6.33 5.30
C MET A 104 -1.53 6.62 6.44
N LEU A 105 -2.00 6.73 7.67
CA LEU A 105 -1.15 6.94 8.83
C LEU A 105 -0.16 5.79 9.01
N LEU A 106 -0.62 4.55 8.95
CA LEU A 106 0.23 3.37 9.11
C LEU A 106 1.21 3.22 7.94
N VAL A 107 0.70 3.11 6.72
CA VAL A 107 1.52 2.70 5.56
C VAL A 107 2.41 3.83 5.06
N ALA A 108 1.92 5.08 4.99
CA ALA A 108 2.75 6.18 4.51
C ALA A 108 3.91 6.47 5.47
N THR A 109 3.65 6.50 6.79
CA THR A 109 4.70 6.77 7.78
C THR A 109 5.71 5.63 7.88
N SER A 110 5.28 4.36 7.80
CA SER A 110 6.18 3.21 7.77
C SER A 110 7.00 3.16 6.47
N THR A 111 6.42 3.47 5.32
CA THR A 111 7.15 3.54 4.04
C THR A 111 8.24 4.63 4.08
N ILE A 112 7.93 5.81 4.59
CA ILE A 112 8.92 6.89 4.71
C ILE A 112 10.05 6.49 5.67
N ALA A 113 9.71 5.90 6.81
CA ALA A 113 10.71 5.48 7.79
C ALA A 113 11.57 4.31 7.27
N SER A 114 10.97 3.32 6.63
CA SER A 114 11.70 2.18 6.04
C SER A 114 12.62 2.64 4.91
N ALA A 115 12.16 3.55 4.05
CA ALA A 115 12.98 4.14 3.00
C ALA A 115 14.18 4.90 3.59
N ALA A 116 13.95 5.76 4.60
CA ALA A 116 15.01 6.51 5.26
C ALA A 116 16.06 5.59 5.90
N LEU A 117 15.62 4.58 6.66
CA LEU A 117 16.51 3.60 7.30
C LEU A 117 17.23 2.74 6.27
N GLY A 118 16.52 2.23 5.27
CA GLY A 118 17.09 1.43 4.19
C GLY A 118 18.14 2.21 3.39
N LEU A 119 17.86 3.47 3.05
CA LEU A 119 18.83 4.34 2.38
C LEU A 119 20.10 4.53 3.22
N ILE A 120 19.97 4.84 4.52
CA ILE A 120 21.10 5.02 5.41
C ILE A 120 21.95 3.74 5.46
N ILE A 121 21.32 2.59 5.71
CA ILE A 121 22.01 1.30 5.77
C ILE A 121 22.69 0.98 4.44
N GLY A 122 21.96 1.14 3.32
CA GLY A 122 22.45 0.87 1.98
C GLY A 122 23.64 1.74 1.57
N ILE A 123 23.60 3.05 1.90
CA ILE A 123 24.72 3.98 1.65
C ILE A 123 25.97 3.53 2.40
N TYR A 124 25.85 3.25 3.72
CA TYR A 124 27.01 2.85 4.53
C TYR A 124 27.54 1.48 4.12
N ALA A 125 26.66 0.53 3.83
CA ALA A 125 27.04 -0.81 3.36
C ALA A 125 27.75 -0.75 2.00
N GLY A 126 27.18 -0.04 1.03
CA GLY A 126 27.78 0.11 -0.30
C GLY A 126 29.11 0.85 -0.29
N TRP A 127 29.20 1.95 0.48
CA TRP A 127 30.43 2.71 0.62
C TRP A 127 31.57 1.91 1.24
N ARG A 128 31.25 1.05 2.20
CA ARG A 128 32.22 0.17 2.90
C ARG A 128 32.12 -1.28 2.40
N ARG A 129 31.97 -1.45 1.10
CA ARG A 129 31.87 -2.78 0.47
C ARG A 129 32.91 -3.76 0.99
N GLY A 130 32.49 -4.97 1.34
CA GLY A 130 33.34 -6.03 1.89
C GLY A 130 33.69 -5.88 3.38
N SER A 131 33.25 -4.82 4.06
CA SER A 131 33.41 -4.67 5.50
C SER A 131 32.48 -5.62 6.28
N ARG A 132 32.77 -5.81 7.58
CA ARG A 132 31.89 -6.58 8.47
C ARG A 132 30.48 -5.98 8.55
N PHE A 133 30.36 -4.65 8.48
CA PHE A 133 29.06 -3.97 8.44
C PHE A 133 28.31 -4.30 7.16
N ASP A 134 28.96 -4.27 6.01
CA ASP A 134 28.35 -4.62 4.72
C ASP A 134 27.84 -6.07 4.74
N VAL A 135 28.67 -7.02 5.15
CA VAL A 135 28.27 -8.45 5.21
C VAL A 135 27.16 -8.67 6.24
N GLY A 136 27.26 -8.06 7.42
CA GLY A 136 26.27 -8.21 8.48
C GLY A 136 24.93 -7.56 8.12
N SER A 137 24.96 -6.35 7.54
CA SER A 137 23.74 -5.67 7.11
C SER A 137 23.03 -6.41 5.96
N GLN A 138 23.76 -6.96 4.99
CA GLN A 138 23.18 -7.79 3.95
C GLN A 138 22.54 -9.06 4.52
N GLY A 139 23.22 -9.77 5.41
CA GLY A 139 22.69 -10.96 6.06
C GLY A 139 21.40 -10.66 6.82
N PHE A 140 21.39 -9.58 7.62
CA PHE A 140 20.21 -9.12 8.34
C PHE A 140 19.08 -8.72 7.39
N THR A 141 19.38 -7.93 6.37
CA THR A 141 18.42 -7.46 5.38
C THR A 141 17.76 -8.62 4.62
N LEU A 142 18.54 -9.59 4.14
CA LEU A 142 18.04 -10.77 3.46
C LEU A 142 17.21 -11.65 4.39
N PHE A 143 17.63 -11.79 5.65
CA PHE A 143 16.89 -12.54 6.66
C PHE A 143 15.49 -11.93 6.87
N VAL A 144 15.42 -10.63 7.11
CA VAL A 144 14.14 -9.93 7.34
C VAL A 144 13.26 -9.94 6.07
N TYR A 145 13.83 -9.67 4.91
CA TYR A 145 13.11 -9.66 3.63
C TYR A 145 12.52 -11.03 3.26
N SER A 146 13.15 -12.12 3.71
CA SER A 146 12.65 -13.47 3.45
C SER A 146 11.52 -13.91 4.40
N MET A 147 11.27 -13.16 5.48
CA MET A 147 10.20 -13.48 6.42
C MET A 147 8.85 -13.00 5.91
N PRO A 148 7.79 -13.83 5.96
CA PRO A 148 6.44 -13.36 5.70
C PRO A 148 6.03 -12.29 6.74
N GLU A 149 5.54 -11.14 6.28
CA GLU A 149 5.17 -10.01 7.14
C GLU A 149 4.20 -10.39 8.25
N PHE A 150 3.16 -11.18 7.91
CA PHE A 150 2.17 -11.63 8.89
C PHE A 150 2.80 -12.50 9.99
N TRP A 151 3.72 -13.38 9.63
CA TRP A 151 4.43 -14.24 10.58
C TRP A 151 5.28 -13.42 11.54
N PHE A 152 6.06 -12.48 11.00
CA PHE A 152 6.83 -11.55 11.82
C PHE A 152 5.90 -10.69 12.70
N GLY A 153 4.77 -10.22 12.17
CA GLY A 153 3.75 -9.49 12.91
C GLY A 153 3.21 -10.29 14.11
N ILE A 154 2.90 -11.58 13.93
CA ILE A 154 2.44 -12.46 15.02
C ILE A 154 3.51 -12.61 16.09
N LEU A 155 4.79 -12.81 15.73
CA LEU A 155 5.88 -12.90 16.70
C LEU A 155 6.05 -11.61 17.51
N VAL A 156 5.99 -10.45 16.84
CA VAL A 156 6.07 -9.14 17.50
C VAL A 156 4.88 -8.92 18.43
N LEU A 157 3.68 -9.29 18.01
CA LEU A 157 2.47 -9.20 18.82
C LEU A 157 2.57 -10.09 20.06
N MET A 158 3.01 -11.33 19.92
CA MET A 158 3.20 -12.25 21.04
C MET A 158 4.27 -11.72 22.03
N ALA A 159 5.37 -11.17 21.51
CA ALA A 159 6.48 -10.70 22.34
C ALA A 159 6.16 -9.42 23.12
N PHE A 160 5.41 -8.49 22.50
CA PHE A 160 5.26 -7.14 23.06
C PHE A 160 3.83 -6.78 23.50
N ALA A 161 2.83 -7.46 22.99
CA ALA A 161 1.44 -7.22 23.38
C ALA A 161 0.84 -8.36 24.21
N GLY A 162 1.28 -9.63 23.98
CA GLY A 162 0.76 -10.78 24.71
C GLY A 162 1.30 -10.95 26.12
N GLY A 163 2.42 -10.30 26.44
CA GLY A 163 3.17 -10.53 27.68
C GLY A 163 3.75 -11.96 27.71
N ILE A 164 5.05 -12.10 27.83
CA ILE A 164 5.72 -13.40 27.92
C ILE A 164 6.21 -13.62 29.36
N GLY A 165 5.61 -14.59 30.06
CA GLY A 165 5.98 -14.93 31.41
C GLY A 165 5.75 -13.78 32.40
N PRO A 166 6.78 -13.32 33.15
CA PRO A 166 6.63 -12.25 34.12
C PRO A 166 6.61 -10.83 33.50
N PHE A 167 6.80 -10.71 32.18
CA PHE A 167 6.85 -9.41 31.51
C PHE A 167 5.43 -8.97 31.15
N PRO A 168 4.97 -7.79 31.61
CA PRO A 168 3.68 -7.24 31.23
C PRO A 168 3.64 -6.90 29.74
N SER A 169 2.45 -6.82 29.17
CA SER A 169 2.25 -6.26 27.85
C SER A 169 2.76 -4.81 27.80
N LEU A 170 3.61 -4.49 26.82
CA LEU A 170 4.18 -3.17 26.66
C LEU A 170 3.34 -2.28 25.73
N PHE A 171 2.61 -2.91 24.81
CA PHE A 171 1.82 -2.25 23.78
C PHE A 171 0.43 -2.89 23.68
N PRO A 172 -0.57 -2.15 23.16
CA PRO A 172 -1.87 -2.72 22.84
C PRO A 172 -1.76 -3.83 21.78
N ALA A 173 -2.60 -4.85 21.90
CA ALA A 173 -2.61 -5.98 20.98
C ALA A 173 -3.19 -5.63 19.60
N GLY A 174 -3.95 -4.56 19.47
CA GLY A 174 -4.56 -4.13 18.22
C GLY A 174 -5.53 -2.99 18.37
N GLY A 175 -6.17 -2.63 17.25
CA GLY A 175 -7.07 -1.49 17.17
C GLY A 175 -6.36 -0.20 16.78
N TYR A 176 -7.08 0.92 16.80
CA TYR A 176 -6.59 2.27 16.48
C TYR A 176 -6.39 3.13 17.72
N SER A 177 -7.23 2.92 18.72
CA SER A 177 -7.23 3.64 20.00
C SER A 177 -7.94 2.80 21.05
N THR A 178 -7.78 3.14 22.33
CA THR A 178 -8.39 2.43 23.46
C THR A 178 -9.90 2.65 23.47
N PRO A 179 -10.74 1.58 23.32
CA PRO A 179 -12.19 1.71 23.30
C PRO A 179 -12.74 2.32 24.59
N GLY A 180 -13.62 3.33 24.46
CA GLY A 180 -14.26 3.97 25.60
C GLY A 180 -13.39 4.92 26.42
N ALA A 181 -12.13 5.13 26.03
CA ALA A 181 -11.28 6.13 26.66
C ALA A 181 -11.66 7.53 26.15
N ASP A 182 -12.15 8.39 27.03
CA ASP A 182 -12.46 9.80 26.71
C ASP A 182 -11.17 10.64 26.74
N LEU A 183 -10.30 10.38 25.75
CA LEU A 183 -9.01 11.05 25.61
C LEU A 183 -9.12 12.20 24.62
N SER A 184 -8.59 13.36 24.97
CA SER A 184 -8.52 14.52 24.09
C SER A 184 -7.10 15.05 23.97
N GLY A 185 -6.82 15.80 22.91
CA GLY A 185 -5.55 16.45 22.68
C GLY A 185 -4.36 15.47 22.69
N PHE A 186 -3.34 15.76 23.50
CA PHE A 186 -2.11 14.97 23.57
C PHE A 186 -2.34 13.50 24.03
N GLY A 187 -3.32 13.28 24.92
CA GLY A 187 -3.68 11.93 25.40
C GLY A 187 -4.16 11.04 24.25
N HIS A 188 -5.04 11.56 23.39
CA HIS A 188 -5.53 10.84 22.22
C HIS A 188 -4.39 10.53 21.22
N VAL A 189 -3.54 11.51 20.93
CA VAL A 189 -2.38 11.29 20.02
C VAL A 189 -1.45 10.21 20.57
N SER A 190 -1.13 10.25 21.88
CA SER A 190 -0.30 9.23 22.51
C SER A 190 -0.91 7.83 22.45
N ASP A 191 -2.22 7.73 22.65
CA ASP A 191 -2.95 6.45 22.57
C ASP A 191 -2.90 5.88 21.13
N VAL A 192 -3.19 6.70 20.12
CA VAL A 192 -3.09 6.30 18.71
C VAL A 192 -1.66 5.86 18.36
N LEU A 193 -0.63 6.58 18.81
CA LEU A 193 0.77 6.21 18.56
C LEU A 193 1.16 4.89 19.24
N ASN A 194 0.62 4.59 20.43
CA ASN A 194 0.84 3.32 21.09
C ASN A 194 0.24 2.15 20.30
N HIS A 195 -0.99 2.31 19.77
CA HIS A 195 -1.62 1.29 18.93
C HIS A 195 -0.94 1.14 17.56
N LEU A 196 -0.38 2.22 17.04
CA LEU A 196 0.37 2.24 15.78
C LEU A 196 1.75 1.58 15.90
N ALA A 197 2.37 1.58 17.09
CA ALA A 197 3.79 1.26 17.27
C ALA A 197 4.19 -0.12 16.73
N LEU A 198 3.46 -1.18 17.08
CA LEU A 198 3.80 -2.54 16.67
C LEU A 198 3.56 -2.79 15.17
N PRO A 199 2.39 -2.50 14.59
CA PRO A 199 2.16 -2.67 13.16
C PRO A 199 3.12 -1.80 12.32
N TRP A 200 3.40 -0.58 12.76
CA TRP A 200 4.38 0.30 12.13
C TRP A 200 5.79 -0.29 12.15
N PHE A 201 6.24 -0.78 13.30
CA PHE A 201 7.55 -1.42 13.44
C PHE A 201 7.70 -2.62 12.50
N VAL A 202 6.67 -3.46 12.39
CA VAL A 202 6.68 -4.63 11.50
C VAL A 202 6.87 -4.20 10.05
N LEU A 203 6.11 -3.21 9.57
CA LEU A 203 6.22 -2.71 8.20
C LEU A 203 7.57 -2.04 7.94
N VAL A 204 8.06 -1.25 8.89
CA VAL A 204 9.39 -0.59 8.75
C VAL A 204 10.48 -1.63 8.58
N VAL A 205 10.50 -2.65 9.43
CA VAL A 205 11.52 -3.71 9.38
C VAL A 205 11.39 -4.52 8.10
N ALA A 206 10.16 -4.89 7.69
CA ALA A 206 9.91 -5.67 6.47
C ALA A 206 10.41 -4.95 5.19
N TYR A 207 10.10 -3.66 5.05
CA TYR A 207 10.42 -2.92 3.81
C TYR A 207 11.80 -2.27 3.79
N MET A 208 12.42 -1.95 4.94
CA MET A 208 13.75 -1.33 4.94
C MET A 208 14.81 -2.20 4.27
N GLY A 209 14.59 -3.52 4.25
CA GLY A 209 15.47 -4.49 3.61
C GLY A 209 15.60 -4.25 2.12
N GLU A 210 14.48 -4.13 1.42
CA GLU A 210 14.43 -3.90 -0.02
C GLU A 210 15.14 -2.59 -0.39
N TYR A 211 14.81 -1.48 0.30
CA TYR A 211 15.42 -0.19 0.03
C TYR A 211 16.93 -0.19 0.30
N SER A 212 17.38 -0.91 1.34
CA SER A 212 18.79 -1.06 1.66
C SER A 212 19.56 -1.79 0.56
N LEU A 213 19.02 -2.90 0.05
CA LEU A 213 19.65 -3.68 -1.01
C LEU A 213 19.74 -2.89 -2.32
N ILE A 214 18.66 -2.21 -2.72
CA ILE A 214 18.63 -1.41 -3.94
C ILE A 214 19.64 -0.27 -3.85
N MET A 215 19.62 0.49 -2.74
CA MET A 215 20.53 1.60 -2.54
C MET A 215 22.00 1.16 -2.52
N ARG A 216 22.30 0.07 -1.83
CA ARG A 216 23.66 -0.49 -1.78
C ARG A 216 24.16 -0.87 -3.18
N ASN A 217 23.37 -1.60 -3.94
CA ASN A 217 23.77 -2.06 -5.28
C ASN A 217 23.95 -0.88 -6.22
N SER A 218 23.00 0.05 -6.24
CA SER A 218 23.11 1.26 -7.04
C SER A 218 24.32 2.12 -6.66
N LEU A 219 24.65 2.21 -5.37
CA LEU A 219 25.84 2.95 -4.92
C LEU A 219 27.14 2.31 -5.41
N ILE A 220 27.22 0.97 -5.39
CA ILE A 220 28.39 0.22 -5.88
C ILE A 220 28.54 0.42 -7.38
N ASP A 221 27.45 0.38 -8.14
CA ASP A 221 27.47 0.59 -9.59
C ASP A 221 27.99 2.00 -9.92
N VAL A 222 27.43 3.03 -9.30
CA VAL A 222 27.85 4.42 -9.52
C VAL A 222 29.30 4.67 -9.08
N MET A 223 29.79 3.98 -8.03
CA MET A 223 31.18 4.12 -7.59
C MET A 223 32.19 3.68 -8.65
N ASN A 224 31.80 2.86 -9.61
CA ASN A 224 32.64 2.38 -10.69
C ASN A 224 32.60 3.28 -11.95
N ASP A 225 31.78 4.34 -11.96
CA ASP A 225 31.66 5.26 -13.09
C ASP A 225 32.91 6.15 -13.26
N ASP A 226 33.23 6.51 -14.50
CA ASP A 226 34.39 7.32 -14.89
C ASP A 226 34.46 8.68 -14.20
N PHE A 227 33.29 9.32 -13.94
CA PHE A 227 33.25 10.61 -13.29
C PHE A 227 33.71 10.54 -11.81
N VAL A 228 33.50 9.40 -11.14
CA VAL A 228 33.97 9.16 -9.78
C VAL A 228 35.49 8.97 -9.77
N MET A 229 36.01 8.21 -10.75
CA MET A 229 37.46 8.03 -10.93
C MET A 229 38.14 9.38 -11.25
N THR A 230 37.54 10.19 -12.10
CA THR A 230 38.02 11.54 -12.39
C THR A 230 38.04 12.45 -11.18
N ALA A 231 37.01 12.39 -10.32
CA ALA A 231 36.97 13.17 -9.09
C ALA A 231 38.08 12.77 -8.10
N ARG A 232 38.36 11.46 -7.99
CA ARG A 232 39.50 10.95 -7.19
C ARG A 232 40.85 11.42 -7.75
N ALA A 233 41.03 11.34 -9.06
CA ALA A 233 42.26 11.81 -9.74
C ALA A 233 42.53 13.31 -9.52
N LYS A 234 41.45 14.12 -9.37
CA LYS A 234 41.51 15.54 -9.03
C LYS A 234 41.77 15.83 -7.55
N GLY A 235 41.93 14.82 -6.72
CA GLY A 235 42.20 14.97 -5.29
C GLY A 235 40.98 15.40 -4.45
N VAL A 236 39.75 15.22 -4.96
CA VAL A 236 38.53 15.50 -4.17
C VAL A 236 38.45 14.57 -2.98
N ARG A 237 38.11 15.08 -1.79
CA ARG A 237 37.98 14.28 -0.56
C ARG A 237 36.89 13.21 -0.70
N GLU A 238 37.16 11.99 -0.26
CA GLU A 238 36.24 10.83 -0.34
C GLU A 238 34.82 11.15 0.21
N LYS A 239 34.70 11.89 1.31
CA LYS A 239 33.42 12.32 1.85
C LYS A 239 32.64 13.24 0.88
N GLN A 240 33.35 14.10 0.13
CA GLN A 240 32.71 14.96 -0.88
C GLN A 240 32.33 14.16 -2.12
N ILE A 241 33.14 13.18 -2.50
CA ILE A 241 32.81 12.24 -3.59
C ILE A 241 31.53 11.50 -3.25
N LEU A 242 31.45 10.90 -2.04
CA LEU A 242 30.24 10.19 -1.60
C LEU A 242 28.99 11.06 -1.70
N TRP A 243 28.96 12.19 -0.99
CA TRP A 243 27.73 12.96 -0.81
C TRP A 243 27.38 13.91 -1.98
N ARG A 244 28.36 14.34 -2.79
CA ARG A 244 28.11 15.26 -3.91
C ARG A 244 28.07 14.58 -5.28
N HIS A 245 28.68 13.40 -5.42
CA HIS A 245 28.80 12.74 -6.72
C HIS A 245 28.13 11.36 -6.73
N VAL A 246 28.36 10.52 -5.74
CA VAL A 246 27.88 9.13 -5.75
C VAL A 246 26.42 9.04 -5.28
N VAL A 247 26.11 9.50 -4.07
CA VAL A 247 24.77 9.36 -3.49
C VAL A 247 23.66 9.99 -4.36
N PRO A 248 23.79 11.21 -4.91
CA PRO A 248 22.74 11.78 -5.72
C PRO A 248 22.39 10.96 -6.98
N ASN A 249 23.40 10.33 -7.59
CA ASN A 249 23.19 9.48 -8.76
C ASN A 249 22.67 8.08 -8.37
N ALA A 250 23.14 7.52 -7.24
CA ALA A 250 22.71 6.23 -6.74
C ALA A 250 21.30 6.25 -6.13
N LEU A 251 20.77 7.42 -5.76
CA LEU A 251 19.41 7.56 -5.24
C LEU A 251 18.31 7.31 -6.28
N LEU A 252 18.59 7.55 -7.56
CA LEU A 252 17.55 7.51 -8.59
C LEU A 252 16.76 6.18 -8.65
N PRO A 253 17.40 4.99 -8.69
CA PRO A 253 16.66 3.73 -8.68
C PRO A 253 15.85 3.52 -7.41
N THR A 254 16.44 3.82 -6.24
CA THR A 254 15.75 3.65 -4.94
C THR A 254 14.57 4.60 -4.82
N PHE A 255 14.73 5.85 -5.24
CA PHE A 255 13.64 6.83 -5.25
C PHE A 255 12.47 6.38 -6.12
N THR A 256 12.76 5.76 -7.28
CA THR A 256 11.74 5.19 -8.15
C THR A 256 10.94 4.10 -7.43
N VAL A 257 11.63 3.17 -6.75
CA VAL A 257 10.95 2.09 -5.99
C VAL A 257 10.12 2.67 -4.85
N VAL A 258 10.63 3.65 -4.11
CA VAL A 258 9.86 4.34 -3.05
C VAL A 258 8.60 4.99 -3.61
N LEU A 259 8.68 5.68 -4.76
CA LEU A 259 7.50 6.27 -5.40
C LEU A 259 6.48 5.22 -5.84
N LEU A 260 6.93 4.10 -6.39
CA LEU A 260 6.05 2.99 -6.75
C LEU A 260 5.39 2.38 -5.52
N SER A 261 6.15 2.19 -4.43
CA SER A 261 5.63 1.69 -3.15
C SER A 261 4.54 2.59 -2.57
N LEU A 262 4.64 3.91 -2.76
CA LEU A 262 3.58 4.85 -2.37
C LEU A 262 2.25 4.59 -3.11
N GLY A 263 2.29 4.03 -4.31
CA GLY A 263 1.08 3.60 -5.03
C GLY A 263 0.34 2.45 -4.36
N PHE A 264 1.07 1.59 -3.70
CA PHE A 264 0.51 0.45 -2.97
C PHE A 264 -0.02 0.80 -1.58
N ILE A 265 0.18 2.04 -1.09
CA ILE A 265 -0.31 2.50 0.22
C ILE A 265 -1.82 2.25 0.37
N PHE A 266 -2.59 2.55 -0.68
CA PHE A 266 -4.05 2.36 -0.65
C PHE A 266 -4.46 0.88 -0.67
N GLY A 267 -3.63 -0.02 -1.23
CA GLY A 267 -3.82 -1.46 -1.09
C GLY A 267 -3.67 -1.93 0.36
N GLY A 268 -3.12 -1.09 1.20
CA GLY A 268 -2.92 -1.34 2.61
C GLY A 268 -1.89 -2.45 2.88
N ALA A 269 -1.49 -2.54 4.10
CA ALA A 269 -0.76 -3.68 4.61
C ALA A 269 -1.78 -4.73 5.08
N ILE A 270 -2.51 -5.35 4.14
CA ILE A 270 -3.67 -6.24 4.43
C ILE A 270 -3.34 -7.22 5.54
N THR A 271 -2.20 -7.89 5.45
CA THR A 271 -1.77 -8.91 6.40
C THR A 271 -1.44 -8.33 7.77
N VAL A 272 -0.78 -7.18 7.83
CA VAL A 272 -0.41 -6.50 9.08
C VAL A 272 -1.64 -5.87 9.73
N GLU A 273 -2.49 -5.19 8.97
CA GLU A 273 -3.74 -4.63 9.48
C GLU A 273 -4.66 -5.73 10.05
N TYR A 274 -4.71 -6.90 9.39
CA TYR A 274 -5.48 -8.05 9.88
C TYR A 274 -4.90 -8.61 11.19
N VAL A 275 -3.58 -8.86 11.24
CA VAL A 275 -2.90 -9.41 12.43
C VAL A 275 -3.08 -8.53 13.66
N PHE A 276 -2.97 -7.21 13.49
CA PHE A 276 -3.12 -6.24 14.57
C PHE A 276 -4.56 -5.70 14.73
N SER A 277 -5.54 -6.25 14.00
CA SER A 277 -6.92 -5.74 13.98
C SER A 277 -6.96 -4.21 13.80
N TYR A 278 -6.02 -3.66 13.04
CA TYR A 278 -5.89 -2.23 12.80
C TYR A 278 -6.95 -1.81 11.78
N PRO A 279 -7.83 -0.82 12.07
CA PRO A 279 -9.02 -0.56 11.29
C PRO A 279 -8.75 0.24 10.01
N GLY A 280 -7.95 -0.33 9.12
CA GLY A 280 -7.63 0.23 7.82
C GLY A 280 -8.39 -0.43 6.67
N LEU A 281 -8.00 -0.05 5.42
CA LEU A 281 -8.57 -0.57 4.18
C LEU A 281 -8.25 -2.05 3.96
N GLY A 282 -7.08 -2.52 4.41
CA GLY A 282 -6.69 -3.92 4.31
C GLY A 282 -7.56 -4.83 5.17
N LEU A 283 -7.77 -4.47 6.45
CA LEU A 283 -8.69 -5.19 7.34
C LEU A 283 -10.12 -5.16 6.78
N LEU A 284 -10.57 -4.00 6.29
CA LEU A 284 -11.88 -3.86 5.66
C LEU A 284 -12.04 -4.78 4.45
N THR A 285 -10.97 -4.95 3.65
CA THR A 285 -10.99 -5.87 2.50
C THR A 285 -11.20 -7.31 2.93
N VAL A 286 -10.50 -7.77 3.98
CA VAL A 286 -10.69 -9.13 4.51
C VAL A 286 -12.12 -9.32 5.02
N GLN A 287 -12.64 -8.36 5.77
CA GLN A 287 -14.03 -8.38 6.27
C GLN A 287 -15.06 -8.44 5.13
N ALA A 288 -14.83 -7.67 4.06
CA ALA A 288 -15.69 -7.66 2.89
C ALA A 288 -15.63 -9.00 2.11
N ILE A 289 -14.46 -9.66 2.04
CA ILE A 289 -14.32 -10.99 1.44
C ILE A 289 -15.07 -12.04 2.27
N ASP A 290 -14.86 -12.07 3.58
CA ASP A 290 -15.47 -13.04 4.48
C ASP A 290 -17.00 -12.92 4.50
N SER A 291 -17.51 -11.68 4.46
CA SER A 291 -18.93 -11.39 4.42
C SER A 291 -19.56 -11.43 3.02
N LYS A 292 -18.76 -11.60 1.96
CA LYS A 292 -19.18 -11.56 0.55
C LYS A 292 -19.88 -10.24 0.17
N ASP A 293 -19.38 -9.14 0.71
CA ASP A 293 -19.89 -7.80 0.43
C ASP A 293 -19.39 -7.30 -0.93
N PHE A 294 -20.12 -7.63 -1.98
CA PHE A 294 -19.72 -7.31 -3.35
C PHE A 294 -19.67 -5.81 -3.64
N PRO A 295 -20.63 -4.96 -3.21
CA PRO A 295 -20.52 -3.51 -3.38
C PRO A 295 -19.26 -2.94 -2.75
N LEU A 296 -18.95 -3.34 -1.52
CA LEU A 296 -17.76 -2.90 -0.80
C LEU A 296 -16.48 -3.38 -1.49
N LEU A 297 -16.42 -4.65 -1.93
CA LEU A 297 -15.28 -5.19 -2.67
C LEU A 297 -15.06 -4.46 -4.00
N GLN A 298 -16.13 -4.17 -4.76
CA GLN A 298 -16.02 -3.41 -6.00
C GLN A 298 -15.44 -2.02 -5.76
N GLY A 299 -15.92 -1.31 -4.73
CA GLY A 299 -15.40 0.00 -4.34
C GLY A 299 -13.92 -0.04 -3.93
N LEU A 300 -13.54 -1.02 -3.11
CA LEU A 300 -12.15 -1.20 -2.66
C LEU A 300 -11.19 -1.53 -3.82
N PHE A 301 -11.56 -2.46 -4.70
CA PHE A 301 -10.71 -2.80 -5.85
C PHE A 301 -10.53 -1.64 -6.83
N LEU A 302 -11.58 -0.86 -7.05
CA LEU A 302 -11.49 0.35 -7.87
C LEU A 302 -10.61 1.41 -7.22
N LEU A 303 -10.76 1.64 -5.91
CA LEU A 303 -9.92 2.56 -5.16
C LEU A 303 -8.44 2.17 -5.25
N PHE A 304 -8.11 0.90 -4.97
CA PHE A 304 -6.72 0.40 -5.03
C PHE A 304 -6.14 0.53 -6.44
N SER A 305 -6.89 0.13 -7.43
CA SER A 305 -6.45 0.22 -8.82
C SER A 305 -6.22 1.66 -9.26
N ALA A 306 -7.15 2.56 -8.94
CA ALA A 306 -7.02 3.99 -9.23
C ALA A 306 -5.82 4.58 -8.52
N ALA A 307 -5.60 4.24 -7.25
CA ALA A 307 -4.47 4.72 -6.46
C ALA A 307 -3.13 4.29 -7.06
N VAL A 308 -2.99 3.01 -7.44
CA VAL A 308 -1.78 2.49 -8.09
C VAL A 308 -1.54 3.15 -9.45
N ILE A 309 -2.60 3.32 -10.26
CA ILE A 309 -2.50 3.98 -11.58
C ILE A 309 -2.08 5.45 -11.43
N ILE A 310 -2.67 6.17 -10.47
CA ILE A 310 -2.32 7.58 -10.20
C ILE A 310 -0.89 7.69 -9.68
N ALA A 311 -0.47 6.82 -8.76
CA ALA A 311 0.88 6.83 -8.24
C ALA A 311 1.92 6.53 -9.34
N ASN A 312 1.66 5.56 -10.21
CA ASN A 312 2.50 5.27 -11.36
C ASN A 312 2.57 6.47 -12.32
N LEU A 313 1.44 7.13 -12.58
CA LEU A 313 1.42 8.34 -13.40
C LEU A 313 2.25 9.47 -12.78
N ILE A 314 2.14 9.67 -11.46
CA ILE A 314 2.95 10.65 -10.73
C ILE A 314 4.43 10.28 -10.80
N ALA A 315 4.77 9.01 -10.58
CA ALA A 315 6.14 8.51 -10.68
C ALA A 315 6.73 8.75 -12.09
N ASP A 316 5.99 8.43 -13.15
CA ASP A 316 6.40 8.66 -14.54
C ASP A 316 6.65 10.16 -14.83
N ILE A 317 5.77 11.03 -14.34
CA ILE A 317 5.93 12.49 -14.52
C ILE A 317 7.15 13.01 -13.76
N LEU A 318 7.35 12.58 -12.51
CA LEU A 318 8.50 12.98 -11.70
C LEU A 318 9.79 12.44 -12.30
N TYR A 319 9.81 11.19 -12.72
CA TYR A 319 10.97 10.58 -13.36
C TYR A 319 11.40 11.32 -14.64
N SER A 320 10.43 11.72 -15.46
CA SER A 320 10.71 12.51 -16.67
C SER A 320 11.35 13.88 -16.39
N ARG A 321 11.21 14.41 -15.15
CA ARG A 321 11.86 15.67 -14.71
C ARG A 321 13.24 15.44 -14.11
N LEU A 322 13.42 14.30 -13.42
CA LEU A 322 14.66 13.97 -12.71
C LEU A 322 15.73 13.40 -13.67
N ASP A 323 15.32 12.61 -14.66
CA ASP A 323 16.22 12.05 -15.65
C ASP A 323 15.84 12.50 -17.09
N PRO A 324 16.55 13.49 -17.67
CA PRO A 324 16.29 13.94 -19.04
C PRO A 324 16.52 12.88 -20.12
N ARG A 325 17.26 11.81 -19.81
CA ARG A 325 17.60 10.74 -20.79
C ARG A 325 16.38 9.91 -21.16
N VAL A 326 15.39 9.79 -20.25
CA VAL A 326 14.14 9.06 -20.48
C VAL A 326 13.25 9.70 -21.55
N ARG A 327 13.50 10.97 -21.90
CA ARG A 327 12.75 11.68 -22.95
C ARG A 327 13.21 11.35 -24.38
N ALA A 328 14.34 10.66 -24.54
CA ALA A 328 14.99 10.42 -25.84
C ALA A 328 14.62 9.08 -26.48
N GLY A 329 13.84 8.22 -25.81
CA GLY A 329 13.38 6.91 -26.29
C GLY A 329 11.95 6.94 -26.87
#